data_bc5356fa675f077a063658f321d84762
#
_entry.id   bc5356fa675f077a063658f321d84762
#
_cell.length_a   1.000
_cell.length_b   1.000
_cell.length_c   1.000
_cell.angle_alpha   90.00
_cell.angle_beta   90.00
_cell.angle_gamma   90.00
#
_symmetry.space_group_name_H-M   'P 1'
#
loop_
_entity.id
_entity.type
_entity.pdbx_description
1 polymer ?
#
loop_
_entity_poly.entity_id
_entity_poly.type
_entity_poly.pdbx_seq_one_letter_code
_entity_poly.pdbx_strand_id
1 'polypeptide(L)'
;HYVKESCPCSYPAFYIDINPRVFLLKLIPGMDPEFLSWIGEHYDAVIIESYGVGGLPSVEHKDFLKAVDKLIADGKIVVMSTQVMYEGSDMEVYEVGHVAKERYGLIEAYDMTLEATVTKLMWIMAQTKDPQKIKAMFYTTINHDILFQ
;
A
#
# COMPACT_ATOMS: atom_id res chain seq x y z
N HIS A 1 -18.13 13.09 -15.59
CA HIS A 1 -18.91 14.09 -14.83
C HIS A 1 -18.71 13.80 -13.36
N TYR A 2 -17.89 14.60 -12.68
CA TYR A 2 -17.77 14.54 -11.23
C TYR A 2 -19.06 15.05 -10.60
N VAL A 3 -19.83 14.17 -9.99
CA VAL A 3 -20.92 14.58 -9.12
C VAL A 3 -20.25 14.99 -7.80
N LYS A 4 -20.27 16.27 -7.49
CA LYS A 4 -19.79 16.76 -6.21
C LYS A 4 -20.80 16.35 -5.14
N GLU A 5 -20.46 15.30 -4.37
CA GLU A 5 -21.27 14.95 -3.21
C GLU A 5 -21.25 16.08 -2.20
N SER A 6 -22.42 16.51 -1.78
CA SER A 6 -22.54 17.50 -0.72
C SER A 6 -22.15 16.85 0.61
N CYS A 7 -21.05 17.29 1.21
CA CYS A 7 -20.73 16.88 2.57
C CYS A 7 -21.80 17.40 3.53
N PRO A 8 -22.47 16.55 4.31
CA PRO A 8 -23.47 16.98 5.29
C PRO A 8 -22.84 17.66 6.52
N CYS A 9 -21.51 17.77 6.57
CA CYS A 9 -20.80 18.38 7.68
C CYS A 9 -20.99 19.89 7.70
N SER A 10 -21.47 20.43 8.81
CA SER A 10 -21.64 21.85 9.01
C SER A 10 -20.34 22.64 9.25
N TYR A 11 -19.24 21.93 9.55
CA TYR A 11 -17.92 22.52 9.77
C TYR A 11 -16.83 21.68 9.09
N PRO A 12 -15.85 22.31 8.41
CA PRO A 12 -14.71 21.60 7.84
C PRO A 12 -13.79 21.09 8.96
N ALA A 13 -13.35 19.84 8.85
CA ALA A 13 -12.26 19.30 9.66
C ALA A 13 -10.92 19.52 8.93
N PHE A 14 -9.93 20.01 9.66
CA PHE A 14 -8.59 20.23 9.12
C PHE A 14 -7.61 19.20 9.71
N TYR A 15 -6.98 18.43 8.83
CA TYR A 15 -5.93 17.49 9.18
C TYR A 15 -4.61 18.05 8.64
N ILE A 16 -3.75 18.52 9.53
CA ILE A 16 -2.52 19.23 9.16
C ILE A 16 -1.27 18.36 9.27
N ASP A 17 -1.39 17.18 9.86
CA ASP A 17 -0.27 16.28 10.07
C ASP A 17 -0.20 15.20 9.01
N ILE A 18 1.03 14.87 8.60
CA ILE A 18 1.36 13.73 7.76
C ILE A 18 2.52 12.96 8.38
N ASN A 19 2.57 11.65 8.19
CA ASN A 19 3.74 10.83 8.53
C ASN A 19 4.64 10.70 7.29
N PRO A 20 5.81 11.34 7.23
CA PRO A 20 6.70 11.27 6.07
C PRO A 20 7.49 9.96 6.00
N ARG A 21 7.39 9.07 7.01
CA ARG A 21 8.14 7.82 7.09
C ARG A 21 7.48 6.69 6.29
N VAL A 22 7.06 7.01 5.06
CA VAL A 22 6.52 6.09 4.05
C VAL A 22 7.54 5.99 2.92
N PHE A 23 7.99 4.79 2.60
CA PHE A 23 8.92 4.53 1.50
C PHE A 23 8.17 4.03 0.28
N LEU A 24 8.52 4.54 -0.90
CA LEU A 24 8.02 4.03 -2.18
C LEU A 24 9.12 3.19 -2.84
N LEU A 25 8.85 1.91 -3.00
CA LEU A 25 9.75 0.95 -3.63
C LEU A 25 9.21 0.52 -4.99
N LYS A 26 9.83 1.00 -6.06
CA LYS A 26 9.58 0.48 -7.39
C LYS A 26 10.42 -0.77 -7.63
N LEU A 27 9.78 -1.91 -7.89
CA LEU A 27 10.50 -3.15 -8.17
C LEU A 27 11.19 -3.09 -9.53
N ILE A 28 12.44 -3.54 -9.54
CA ILE A 28 13.20 -3.75 -10.77
C ILE A 28 13.75 -5.19 -10.78
N PRO A 29 13.97 -5.81 -11.95
CA PRO A 29 14.59 -7.13 -12.04
C PRO A 29 15.95 -7.19 -11.34
N GLY A 30 16.18 -8.22 -10.53
CA GLY A 30 17.45 -8.41 -9.82
C GLY A 30 17.58 -7.58 -8.52
N MET A 31 16.50 -6.97 -8.03
CA MET A 31 16.54 -6.26 -6.75
C MET A 31 16.78 -7.24 -5.60
N ASP A 32 17.70 -6.88 -4.72
CA ASP A 32 18.02 -7.65 -3.53
C ASP A 32 16.95 -7.47 -2.45
N PRO A 33 16.32 -8.54 -1.93
CA PRO A 33 15.33 -8.46 -0.87
C PRO A 33 15.88 -7.92 0.47
N GLU A 34 17.20 -7.97 0.70
CA GLU A 34 17.82 -7.40 1.90
C GLU A 34 17.55 -5.90 2.04
N PHE A 35 17.31 -5.21 0.93
CA PHE A 35 16.95 -3.81 0.95
C PHE A 35 15.65 -3.52 1.72
N LEU A 36 14.71 -4.46 1.76
CA LEU A 36 13.49 -4.36 2.56
C LEU A 36 13.80 -4.29 4.07
N SER A 37 14.83 -4.99 4.54
CA SER A 37 15.25 -4.89 5.94
C SER A 37 15.72 -3.49 6.29
N TRP A 38 16.51 -2.87 5.41
CA TRP A 38 16.94 -1.48 5.57
C TRP A 38 15.74 -0.52 5.59
N ILE A 39 14.77 -0.70 4.69
CA ILE A 39 13.52 0.08 4.70
C ILE A 39 12.82 -0.04 6.06
N GLY A 40 12.68 -1.26 6.58
CA GLY A 40 12.03 -1.53 7.86
C GLY A 40 12.69 -0.83 9.05
N GLU A 41 14.01 -0.63 9.03
CA GLU A 41 14.73 0.11 10.07
C GLU A 41 14.48 1.62 10.02
N HIS A 42 14.25 2.17 8.83
CA HIS A 42 14.23 3.62 8.60
C HIS A 42 12.82 4.19 8.39
N TYR A 43 11.85 3.35 7.99
CA TYR A 43 10.50 3.78 7.65
C TYR A 43 9.44 2.99 8.43
N ASP A 44 8.25 3.56 8.53
CA ASP A 44 7.12 2.95 9.22
C ASP A 44 6.21 2.17 8.26
N ALA A 45 6.27 2.51 6.98
CA ALA A 45 5.54 1.83 5.93
C ALA A 45 6.34 1.76 4.63
N VAL A 46 6.00 0.79 3.78
CA VAL A 46 6.48 0.68 2.40
C VAL A 46 5.32 0.46 1.45
N ILE A 47 5.33 1.20 0.35
CA ILE A 47 4.47 0.97 -0.80
C ILE A 47 5.33 0.29 -1.85
N ILE A 48 4.95 -0.92 -2.27
CA ILE A 48 5.68 -1.71 -3.25
C ILE A 48 4.95 -1.62 -4.59
N GLU A 49 5.59 -0.97 -5.56
CA GLU A 49 5.14 -0.88 -6.94
C GLU A 49 5.56 -2.16 -7.68
N SER A 50 4.67 -3.14 -7.71
CA SER A 50 4.90 -4.51 -8.20
C SER A 50 4.92 -4.62 -9.73
N TYR A 51 5.39 -5.76 -10.24
CA TYR A 51 5.33 -6.06 -11.67
C TYR A 51 3.90 -6.39 -12.11
N GLY A 52 3.52 -5.95 -13.31
CA GLY A 52 2.19 -6.22 -13.82
C GLY A 52 1.12 -5.88 -12.80
N VAL A 53 0.08 -6.67 -12.70
CA VAL A 53 -1.06 -6.43 -11.81
C VAL A 53 -0.82 -6.86 -10.34
N GLY A 54 0.37 -7.28 -9.96
CA GLY A 54 0.64 -7.70 -8.57
C GLY A 54 1.79 -8.70 -8.43
N GLY A 55 2.58 -8.88 -9.51
CA GLY A 55 3.70 -9.83 -9.52
C GLY A 55 4.87 -9.38 -8.64
N LEU A 56 5.38 -10.31 -7.84
CA LEU A 56 6.61 -10.18 -7.08
C LEU A 56 7.70 -11.06 -7.71
N PRO A 57 9.00 -10.77 -7.50
CA PRO A 57 10.07 -11.64 -7.97
C PRO A 57 9.92 -13.04 -7.38
N SER A 58 9.56 -14.06 -8.19
CA SER A 58 9.11 -15.36 -7.68
C SER A 58 10.06 -16.54 -7.95
N VAL A 59 10.87 -16.49 -9.00
CA VAL A 59 11.47 -17.72 -9.54
C VAL A 59 12.79 -18.11 -8.85
N GLU A 60 13.53 -17.17 -8.33
CA GLU A 60 14.79 -17.44 -7.60
C GLU A 60 14.79 -16.87 -6.18
N HIS A 61 13.73 -16.13 -5.79
CA HIS A 61 13.72 -15.32 -4.58
C HIS A 61 12.50 -15.60 -3.69
N LYS A 62 12.37 -16.82 -3.20
CA LYS A 62 11.53 -17.12 -2.03
C LYS A 62 11.82 -16.18 -0.85
N ASP A 63 12.93 -15.49 -0.92
CA ASP A 63 13.39 -14.57 0.11
C ASP A 63 12.72 -13.20 0.04
N PHE A 64 12.19 -12.74 -1.12
CA PHE A 64 11.48 -11.46 -1.19
C PHE A 64 10.18 -11.49 -0.39
N LEU A 65 9.39 -12.55 -0.51
CA LEU A 65 8.18 -12.74 0.30
C LEU A 65 8.51 -12.85 1.79
N LYS A 66 9.57 -13.60 2.15
CA LYS A 66 10.01 -13.69 3.53
C LYS A 66 10.42 -12.33 4.09
N ALA A 67 11.04 -11.47 3.26
CA ALA A 67 11.41 -10.13 3.67
C ALA A 67 10.18 -9.24 3.88
N VAL A 68 9.15 -9.36 3.03
CA VAL A 68 7.84 -8.71 3.21
C VAL A 68 7.16 -9.22 4.50
N ASP A 69 7.15 -10.53 4.73
CA ASP A 69 6.60 -11.14 5.94
C ASP A 69 7.26 -10.61 7.20
N LYS A 70 8.59 -10.48 7.16
CA LYS A 70 9.34 -9.91 8.26
C LYS A 70 8.94 -8.46 8.55
N LEU A 71 8.80 -7.63 7.51
CA LEU A 71 8.33 -6.24 7.68
C LEU A 71 6.99 -6.19 8.41
N ILE A 72 6.05 -7.04 8.01
CA ILE A 72 4.72 -7.09 8.62
C ILE A 72 4.79 -7.62 10.07
N ALA A 73 5.61 -8.65 10.31
CA ALA A 73 5.85 -9.18 11.66
C ALA A 73 6.49 -8.13 12.59
N ASP A 74 7.33 -7.26 12.04
CA ASP A 74 7.96 -6.13 12.73
C ASP A 74 6.99 -4.92 12.87
N GLY A 75 5.70 -5.10 12.52
CA GLY A 75 4.64 -4.09 12.68
C GLY A 75 4.65 -2.98 11.63
N LYS A 76 5.34 -3.19 10.49
CA LYS A 76 5.35 -2.22 9.40
C LYS A 76 4.11 -2.36 8.51
N ILE A 77 3.65 -1.25 7.98
CA ILE A 77 2.55 -1.24 7.02
C ILE A 77 3.10 -1.49 5.63
N VAL A 78 2.57 -2.50 4.94
CA VAL A 78 2.95 -2.81 3.56
C VAL A 78 1.74 -2.63 2.66
N VAL A 79 1.89 -1.80 1.63
CA VAL A 79 0.89 -1.56 0.61
C VAL A 79 1.42 -2.05 -0.73
N MET A 80 0.63 -2.86 -1.43
CA MET A 80 0.93 -3.29 -2.78
C MET A 80 0.23 -2.37 -3.78
N SER A 81 1.02 -1.83 -4.69
CA SER A 81 0.58 -1.07 -5.85
C SER A 81 1.10 -1.73 -7.13
N THR A 82 0.83 -1.16 -8.28
CA THR A 82 1.26 -1.70 -9.56
C THR A 82 2.00 -0.67 -10.41
N GLN A 83 2.85 -1.16 -11.31
CA GLN A 83 3.48 -0.37 -12.36
C GLN A 83 2.59 -0.20 -13.59
N VAL A 84 1.44 -0.87 -13.63
CA VAL A 84 0.50 -0.80 -14.75
C VAL A 84 -0.39 0.43 -14.60
N MET A 85 -0.51 1.23 -15.66
CA MET A 85 -1.18 2.54 -15.59
C MET A 85 -2.72 2.46 -15.62
N TYR A 86 -3.30 1.39 -16.17
CA TYR A 86 -4.74 1.37 -16.49
C TYR A 86 -5.53 0.23 -15.86
N GLU A 87 -4.87 -0.83 -15.39
CA GLU A 87 -5.53 -2.06 -14.93
C GLU A 87 -5.63 -2.15 -13.41
N GLY A 88 -4.89 -1.30 -12.70
CA GLY A 88 -4.81 -1.40 -11.24
C GLY A 88 -4.01 -2.62 -10.75
N SER A 89 -3.90 -2.77 -9.44
CA SER A 89 -3.35 -3.98 -8.83
C SER A 89 -4.45 -5.01 -8.61
N ASP A 90 -4.13 -6.27 -8.87
CA ASP A 90 -4.97 -7.43 -8.56
C ASP A 90 -4.05 -8.56 -8.10
N MET A 91 -3.85 -8.65 -6.81
CA MET A 91 -2.99 -9.67 -6.20
C MET A 91 -3.58 -11.08 -6.30
N GLU A 92 -4.87 -11.21 -6.61
CA GLU A 92 -5.52 -12.52 -6.74
C GLU A 92 -5.11 -13.26 -8.03
N VAL A 93 -4.60 -12.53 -9.02
CA VAL A 93 -4.10 -13.10 -10.28
C VAL A 93 -2.86 -13.99 -10.07
N TYR A 94 -2.08 -13.74 -9.02
CA TYR A 94 -0.88 -14.51 -8.71
C TYR A 94 -1.02 -15.27 -7.39
N GLU A 95 -0.78 -16.59 -7.40
CA GLU A 95 -0.84 -17.45 -6.21
C GLU A 95 -0.03 -16.86 -5.02
N VAL A 96 1.11 -16.28 -5.35
CA VAL A 96 2.00 -15.60 -4.39
C VAL A 96 1.33 -14.38 -3.76
N GLY A 97 0.59 -13.61 -4.54
CA GLY A 97 -0.13 -12.43 -4.08
C GLY A 97 -1.32 -12.78 -3.19
N HIS A 98 -2.09 -13.80 -3.57
CA HIS A 98 -3.22 -14.28 -2.77
C HIS A 98 -2.79 -14.76 -1.38
N VAL A 99 -1.72 -15.57 -1.30
CA VAL A 99 -1.15 -16.02 -0.03
C VAL A 99 -0.67 -14.84 0.83
N ALA A 100 -0.06 -13.84 0.22
CA ALA A 100 0.42 -12.65 0.91
C ALA A 100 -0.73 -11.81 1.47
N LYS A 101 -1.81 -11.61 0.70
CA LYS A 101 -2.99 -10.85 1.10
C LYS A 101 -3.73 -11.49 2.26
N GLU A 102 -3.96 -12.82 2.21
CA GLU A 102 -4.69 -13.53 3.25
C GLU A 102 -3.89 -13.72 4.55
N ARG A 103 -2.62 -14.11 4.42
CA ARG A 103 -1.79 -14.42 5.60
C ARG A 103 -1.28 -13.21 6.35
N TYR A 104 -0.96 -12.11 5.64
CA TYR A 104 -0.10 -11.09 6.20
C TYR A 104 -0.76 -9.72 6.38
N GLY A 105 -2.05 -9.59 6.05
CA GLY A 105 -2.75 -8.33 6.25
C GLY A 105 -2.27 -7.18 5.36
N LEU A 106 -1.65 -7.51 4.23
CA LEU A 106 -1.26 -6.56 3.18
C LEU A 106 -2.44 -5.68 2.78
N ILE A 107 -2.14 -4.44 2.51
CA ILE A 107 -3.08 -3.49 1.92
C ILE A 107 -2.83 -3.47 0.41
N GLU A 108 -3.88 -3.52 -0.38
CA GLU A 108 -3.82 -3.44 -1.84
C GLU A 108 -4.35 -2.09 -2.32
N ALA A 109 -3.62 -1.43 -3.23
CA ALA A 109 -3.99 -0.11 -3.70
C ALA A 109 -5.05 -0.14 -4.82
N TYR A 110 -5.28 -1.31 -5.43
CA TYR A 110 -6.21 -1.52 -6.55
C TYR A 110 -5.99 -0.51 -7.67
N ASP A 111 -6.99 0.32 -7.97
CA ASP A 111 -7.00 1.32 -9.03
C ASP A 111 -6.55 2.73 -8.57
N MET A 112 -6.10 2.85 -7.33
CA MET A 112 -5.55 4.12 -6.84
C MET A 112 -4.32 4.53 -7.62
N THR A 113 -4.22 5.82 -7.96
CA THR A 113 -2.96 6.36 -8.48
C THR A 113 -1.86 6.27 -7.41
N LEU A 114 -0.61 6.21 -7.86
CA LEU A 114 0.53 6.12 -6.94
C LEU A 114 0.60 7.32 -5.98
N GLU A 115 0.33 8.52 -6.50
CA GLU A 115 0.31 9.75 -5.71
C GLU A 115 -0.80 9.73 -4.65
N ALA A 116 -1.99 9.25 -5.01
CA ALA A 116 -3.10 9.08 -4.06
C ALA A 116 -2.73 8.05 -2.98
N THR A 117 -2.16 6.91 -3.38
CA THR A 117 -1.70 5.86 -2.46
C THR A 117 -0.71 6.40 -1.44
N VAL A 118 0.34 7.09 -1.89
CA VAL A 118 1.39 7.65 -1.03
C VAL A 118 0.81 8.69 -0.07
N THR A 119 0.11 9.68 -0.61
CA THR A 119 -0.36 10.81 0.20
C THR A 119 -1.45 10.41 1.19
N LYS A 120 -2.36 9.52 0.78
CA LYS A 120 -3.38 8.95 1.65
C LYS A 120 -2.77 8.14 2.79
N LEU A 121 -1.79 7.28 2.51
CA LEU A 121 -1.12 6.49 3.54
C LEU A 121 -0.38 7.38 4.55
N MET A 122 0.36 8.38 4.08
CA MET A 122 1.05 9.36 4.93
C MET A 122 0.06 10.11 5.84
N TRP A 123 -1.08 10.52 5.31
CA TRP A 123 -2.13 11.16 6.06
C TRP A 123 -2.76 10.23 7.12
N ILE A 124 -3.13 9.00 6.74
CA ILE A 124 -3.72 8.01 7.65
C ILE A 124 -2.77 7.70 8.81
N MET A 125 -1.49 7.47 8.51
CA MET A 125 -0.49 7.11 9.51
C MET A 125 -0.15 8.25 10.48
N ALA A 126 -0.52 9.47 10.16
CA ALA A 126 -0.49 10.57 11.12
C ALA A 126 -1.68 10.54 12.11
N GLN A 127 -2.82 9.93 11.71
CA GLN A 127 -4.02 9.86 12.54
C GLN A 127 -4.03 8.64 13.48
N THR A 128 -3.41 7.53 13.05
CA THR A 128 -3.40 6.27 13.83
C THR A 128 -2.17 5.43 13.53
N LYS A 129 -1.79 4.61 14.52
CA LYS A 129 -0.75 3.56 14.38
C LYS A 129 -1.33 2.15 14.41
N ASP A 130 -2.64 2.03 14.60
CA ASP A 130 -3.34 0.75 14.63
C ASP A 130 -3.46 0.20 13.19
N PRO A 131 -2.85 -0.96 12.86
CA PRO A 131 -2.87 -1.51 11.51
C PRO A 131 -4.28 -1.76 10.97
N GLN A 132 -5.21 -2.17 11.82
CA GLN A 132 -6.59 -2.45 11.42
C GLN A 132 -7.34 -1.16 11.06
N LYS A 133 -7.11 -0.11 11.84
CA LYS A 133 -7.67 1.22 11.54
C LYS A 133 -7.03 1.81 10.30
N ILE A 134 -5.71 1.65 10.12
CA ILE A 134 -5.02 2.08 8.89
C ILE A 134 -5.66 1.42 7.67
N LYS A 135 -5.84 0.10 7.71
CA LYS A 135 -6.48 -0.65 6.60
C LYS A 135 -7.90 -0.18 6.34
N ALA A 136 -8.72 -0.03 7.38
CA ALA A 136 -10.10 0.45 7.24
C ALA A 136 -10.19 1.86 6.64
N MET A 137 -9.34 2.78 7.12
CA MET A 137 -9.27 4.14 6.58
C MET A 137 -8.74 4.18 5.14
N PHE A 138 -7.79 3.28 4.80
CA PHE A 138 -7.23 3.20 3.45
C PHE A 138 -8.31 2.83 2.42
N TYR A 139 -9.21 1.91 2.76
CA TYR A 139 -10.33 1.50 1.90
C TYR A 139 -11.56 2.42 1.99
N THR A 140 -11.56 3.39 2.90
CA THR A 140 -12.59 4.43 2.89
C THR A 140 -12.33 5.39 1.73
N THR A 141 -13.23 5.44 0.76
CA THR A 141 -13.09 6.29 -0.43
C THR A 141 -13.08 7.78 -0.08
N ILE A 142 -12.10 8.50 -0.59
CA ILE A 142 -12.00 9.96 -0.48
C ILE A 142 -12.00 10.53 -1.90
N ASN A 143 -13.08 11.23 -2.27
CA ASN A 143 -13.22 11.85 -3.59
C ASN A 143 -12.95 10.88 -4.77
N HIS A 144 -13.45 9.64 -4.66
CA HIS A 144 -13.29 8.58 -5.68
C HIS A 144 -11.84 8.17 -5.94
N ASP A 145 -10.98 8.24 -4.95
CA ASP A 145 -9.56 7.85 -5.05
C ASP A 145 -9.36 6.33 -5.19
N ILE A 146 -10.35 5.53 -4.82
CA ILE A 146 -10.40 4.08 -4.98
C ILE A 146 -11.83 3.67 -5.37
N LEU A 147 -11.98 2.91 -6.44
CA LEU A 147 -13.28 2.47 -6.97
C LEU A 147 -13.49 0.96 -6.85
N PHE A 148 -12.42 0.17 -6.91
CA PHE A 148 -12.43 -1.29 -6.79
C PHE A 148 -11.85 -1.70 -5.44
N GLN A 149 -12.55 -2.65 -4.80
CA GLN A 149 -12.16 -3.22 -3.50
C GLN A 149 -12.38 -4.73 -3.51
#